data_3f57f604686856c724a338e6cbab5638
#
_entry.id   3f57f604686856c724a338e6cbab5638
#
_cell.length_a   1.000
_cell.length_b   1.000
_cell.length_c   1.000
_cell.angle_alpha   90.00
_cell.angle_beta   90.00
_cell.angle_gamma   90.00
#
_symmetry.space_group_name_H-M   'P 1'
#
loop_
_entity.id
_entity.type
_entity.pdbx_description
1 polymer ?
#
loop_
_entity_poly.entity_id
_entity_poly.type
_entity_poly.pdbx_seq_one_letter_code
_entity_poly.pdbx_strand_id
1 'polypeptide(L)'
;MAAITYELKHVCKQSGARYGILHTPHGDVETPMFMPVGTLATVKGISPEMLKEMHSQVVLANTYHLWLRPGEDVVEKAGGLHKFMNYNGPMLTDSGGFQVFSLGKTRKIEEEGVKFKSIIDGSSLFLSPEKAIEIQNKLGADCLLYTSPSP
;
A
#
# COMPACT_ATOMS: atom_id res chain seq x y z
N MET A 1 -10.23 -8.73 12.44
CA MET A 1 -8.85 -8.25 12.21
C MET A 1 -8.33 -7.67 13.52
N ALA A 2 -7.12 -8.02 13.93
CA ALA A 2 -6.47 -7.30 15.04
C ALA A 2 -6.27 -5.85 14.62
N ALA A 3 -6.67 -4.91 15.47
CA ALA A 3 -6.50 -3.49 15.17
C ALA A 3 -5.00 -3.16 15.18
N ILE A 4 -4.54 -2.37 14.23
CA ILE A 4 -3.21 -1.79 14.25
C ILE A 4 -3.14 -0.79 15.40
N THR A 5 -2.09 -0.88 16.21
CA THR A 5 -1.84 0.05 17.32
C THR A 5 -0.46 0.67 17.21
N TYR A 6 -0.32 1.87 17.73
CA TYR A 6 0.96 2.57 17.75
C TYR A 6 1.34 2.94 19.17
N GLU A 7 2.56 2.60 19.56
CA GLU A 7 3.12 2.95 20.86
C GLU A 7 4.25 3.97 20.69
N LEU A 8 4.06 5.19 21.20
CA LEU A 8 5.11 6.20 21.24
C LEU A 8 6.08 5.89 22.38
N LYS A 9 7.32 5.57 22.06
CA LYS A 9 8.36 5.23 23.04
C LYS A 9 9.17 6.43 23.51
N HIS A 10 9.49 7.36 22.61
CA HIS A 10 10.34 8.50 22.92
C HIS A 10 10.08 9.69 22.02
N VAL A 11 10.22 10.88 22.60
CA VAL A 11 10.24 12.17 21.87
C VAL A 11 11.53 12.89 22.22
N CYS A 12 12.34 13.19 21.22
CA CYS A 12 13.56 13.96 21.41
C CYS A 12 13.23 15.40 21.80
N LYS A 13 13.75 15.84 22.95
CA LYS A 13 13.49 17.20 23.46
C LYS A 13 14.09 18.31 22.60
N GLN A 14 15.15 18.03 21.85
CA GLN A 14 15.84 19.03 21.01
C GLN A 14 15.20 19.18 19.63
N SER A 15 14.86 18.06 18.97
CA SER A 15 14.41 18.05 17.57
C SER A 15 12.92 17.77 17.40
N GLY A 16 12.24 17.29 18.45
CA GLY A 16 10.87 16.79 18.35
C GLY A 16 10.74 15.45 17.61
N ALA A 17 11.86 14.81 17.22
CA ALA A 17 11.84 13.50 16.57
C ALA A 17 11.23 12.46 17.50
N ARG A 18 10.45 11.55 16.91
CA ARG A 18 9.70 10.52 17.63
C ARG A 18 10.22 9.13 17.28
N TYR A 19 10.38 8.29 18.29
CA TYR A 19 10.59 6.86 18.16
C TYR A 19 9.39 6.12 18.72
N GLY A 20 8.88 5.14 18.00
CA GLY A 20 7.73 4.35 18.44
C GLY A 20 7.67 3.01 17.73
N ILE A 21 6.68 2.22 18.08
CA ILE A 21 6.44 0.90 17.51
C ILE A 21 5.02 0.86 16.96
N LEU A 22 4.90 0.45 15.70
CA LEU A 22 3.64 0.13 15.04
C LEU A 22 3.44 -1.38 15.15
N HIS A 23 2.41 -1.81 15.89
CA HIS A 23 2.04 -3.21 16.03
C HIS A 23 1.07 -3.61 14.93
N THR A 24 1.43 -4.64 14.16
CA THR A 24 0.59 -5.18 13.07
C THR A 24 0.36 -6.68 13.25
N PRO A 25 -0.62 -7.28 12.57
CA PRO A 25 -0.85 -8.72 12.61
C PRO A 25 0.36 -9.57 12.16
N HIS A 26 1.24 -9.01 11.31
CA HIS A 26 2.42 -9.71 10.78
C HIS A 26 3.74 -9.28 11.42
N GLY A 27 3.68 -8.53 12.52
CA GLY A 27 4.86 -8.13 13.29
C GLY A 27 4.91 -6.65 13.63
N ASP A 28 5.92 -6.30 14.39
CA ASP A 28 6.16 -4.94 14.85
C ASP A 28 7.07 -4.18 13.90
N VAL A 29 6.81 -2.87 13.75
CA VAL A 29 7.61 -1.96 12.94
C VAL A 29 8.14 -0.85 13.81
N GLU A 30 9.44 -0.73 13.95
CA GLU A 30 10.08 0.41 14.60
C GLU A 30 9.99 1.65 13.72
N THR A 31 9.52 2.75 14.27
CA THR A 31 9.35 4.00 13.53
C THR A 31 10.27 5.10 14.05
N PRO A 32 10.86 5.90 13.16
CA PRO A 32 10.66 5.94 11.70
C PRO A 32 11.33 4.78 10.96
N MET A 33 10.66 4.24 9.94
CA MET A 33 11.17 3.14 9.11
C MET A 33 10.96 3.47 7.62
N PHE A 34 11.96 3.16 6.81
CA PHE A 34 11.82 3.22 5.36
C PHE A 34 10.98 2.05 4.85
N MET A 35 10.02 2.32 3.99
CA MET A 35 9.17 1.31 3.35
C MET A 35 9.62 1.08 1.90
N PRO A 36 10.31 -0.02 1.58
CA PRO A 36 10.57 -0.40 0.19
C PRO A 36 9.26 -0.53 -0.59
N VAL A 37 9.25 -0.02 -1.83
CA VAL A 37 8.04 -0.01 -2.65
C VAL A 37 7.97 -1.26 -3.51
N GLY A 38 6.99 -2.10 -3.21
CA GLY A 38 6.65 -3.31 -3.97
C GLY A 38 5.47 -3.05 -4.92
N THR A 39 5.68 -2.28 -5.98
CA THR A 39 4.62 -1.75 -6.87
C THR A 39 3.66 -2.81 -7.40
N LEU A 40 4.17 -3.95 -7.85
CA LEU A 40 3.39 -5.09 -8.37
C LEU A 40 3.57 -6.34 -7.49
N ALA A 41 3.45 -6.17 -6.18
CA ALA A 41 3.77 -7.20 -5.18
C ALA A 41 5.21 -7.73 -5.32
N THR A 42 6.12 -6.87 -5.73
CA THR A 42 7.55 -7.16 -5.79
C THR A 42 8.36 -5.88 -5.66
N VAL A 43 9.39 -5.89 -4.83
CA VAL A 43 10.41 -4.84 -4.81
C VAL A 43 11.38 -5.14 -5.95
N LYS A 44 11.47 -4.24 -6.92
CA LYS A 44 12.19 -4.48 -8.16
C LYS A 44 13.66 -4.86 -7.91
N GLY A 45 14.04 -6.06 -8.36
CA GLY A 45 15.41 -6.58 -8.23
C GLY A 45 15.77 -7.13 -6.84
N ILE A 46 14.80 -7.21 -5.91
CA ILE A 46 15.02 -7.68 -4.54
C ILE A 46 14.01 -8.78 -4.23
N SER A 47 14.48 -9.95 -3.80
CA SER A 47 13.61 -11.04 -3.37
C SER A 47 13.06 -10.83 -1.95
N PRO A 48 11.98 -11.53 -1.56
CA PRO A 48 11.49 -11.50 -0.18
C PRO A 48 12.54 -11.90 0.87
N GLU A 49 13.42 -12.82 0.53
CA GLU A 49 14.53 -13.26 1.39
C GLU A 49 15.53 -12.12 1.59
N MET A 50 15.89 -11.40 0.52
CA MET A 50 16.77 -10.23 0.59
C MET A 50 16.15 -9.11 1.42
N LEU A 51 14.84 -8.87 1.33
CA LEU A 51 14.15 -7.90 2.19
C LEU A 51 14.31 -8.25 3.67
N LYS A 52 14.22 -9.53 4.00
CA LYS A 52 14.42 -10.02 5.36
C LYS A 52 15.87 -9.87 5.82
N GLU A 53 16.83 -10.19 4.98
CA GLU A 53 18.27 -10.02 5.26
C GLU A 53 18.64 -8.54 5.47
N MET A 54 17.99 -7.64 4.73
CA MET A 54 18.15 -6.19 4.85
C MET A 54 17.39 -5.60 6.05
N HIS A 55 16.72 -6.43 6.87
CA HIS A 55 15.90 -6.01 7.99
C HIS A 55 14.78 -5.02 7.61
N SER A 56 14.23 -5.15 6.40
CA SER A 56 13.05 -4.38 5.99
C SER A 56 11.85 -4.84 6.81
N GLN A 57 11.35 -3.96 7.69
CA GLN A 57 10.27 -4.31 8.62
C GLN A 57 8.88 -4.12 8.02
N VAL A 58 8.74 -3.34 6.95
CA VAL A 58 7.47 -3.08 6.29
C VAL A 58 7.68 -2.84 4.79
N VAL A 59 6.74 -3.30 3.97
CA VAL A 59 6.74 -3.08 2.51
C VAL A 59 5.47 -2.34 2.10
N LEU A 60 5.61 -1.37 1.20
CA LEU A 60 4.48 -0.68 0.59
C LEU A 60 4.12 -1.33 -0.75
N ALA A 61 2.85 -1.62 -0.98
CA ALA A 61 2.33 -2.06 -2.27
C ALA A 61 1.34 -1.03 -2.85
N ASN A 62 1.37 -0.85 -4.18
CA ASN A 62 0.56 0.18 -4.82
C ASN A 62 -0.78 -0.38 -5.31
N THR A 63 -1.86 0.07 -4.71
CA THR A 63 -3.24 -0.32 -5.02
C THR A 63 -3.60 -0.13 -6.49
N TYR A 64 -3.31 1.02 -7.07
CA TYR A 64 -3.59 1.32 -8.48
C TYR A 64 -2.95 0.31 -9.44
N HIS A 65 -1.66 0.04 -9.26
CA HIS A 65 -0.92 -0.86 -10.14
C HIS A 65 -1.39 -2.31 -10.02
N LEU A 66 -1.66 -2.77 -8.80
CA LEU A 66 -2.16 -4.12 -8.54
C LEU A 66 -3.59 -4.31 -9.04
N TRP A 67 -4.43 -3.28 -8.97
CA TRP A 67 -5.76 -3.27 -9.56
C TRP A 67 -5.71 -3.44 -11.07
N LEU A 68 -4.82 -2.70 -11.76
CA LEU A 68 -4.68 -2.81 -13.22
C LEU A 68 -4.05 -4.15 -13.64
N ARG A 69 -3.08 -4.66 -12.86
CA ARG A 69 -2.38 -5.91 -13.15
C ARG A 69 -1.71 -6.47 -11.89
N PRO A 70 -1.98 -7.71 -11.48
CA PRO A 70 -2.80 -8.72 -12.17
C PRO A 70 -4.31 -8.58 -11.99
N GLY A 71 -4.77 -7.64 -11.18
CA GLY A 71 -6.12 -7.46 -10.71
C GLY A 71 -6.29 -7.93 -9.26
N GLU A 72 -7.13 -7.22 -8.50
CA GLU A 72 -7.37 -7.51 -7.09
C GLU A 72 -7.94 -8.89 -6.84
N ASP A 73 -8.78 -9.39 -7.76
CA ASP A 73 -9.39 -10.73 -7.64
C ASP A 73 -8.36 -11.85 -7.77
N VAL A 74 -7.31 -11.65 -8.57
CA VAL A 74 -6.21 -12.63 -8.71
C VAL A 74 -5.42 -12.70 -7.40
N VAL A 75 -5.10 -11.54 -6.81
CA VAL A 75 -4.40 -11.46 -5.54
C VAL A 75 -5.23 -12.07 -4.41
N GLU A 76 -6.53 -11.77 -4.35
CA GLU A 76 -7.47 -12.36 -3.38
C GLU A 76 -7.51 -13.88 -3.48
N LYS A 77 -7.65 -14.44 -4.70
CA LYS A 77 -7.64 -15.89 -4.94
C LYS A 77 -6.32 -16.56 -4.55
N ALA A 78 -5.20 -15.84 -4.64
CA ALA A 78 -3.91 -16.30 -4.17
C ALA A 78 -3.79 -16.29 -2.63
N GLY A 79 -4.77 -15.73 -1.93
CA GLY A 79 -4.82 -15.63 -0.47
C GLY A 79 -4.25 -14.32 0.08
N GLY A 80 -4.31 -13.24 -0.71
CA GLY A 80 -3.87 -11.89 -0.37
C GLY A 80 -2.40 -11.61 -0.71
N LEU A 81 -1.98 -10.36 -0.53
CA LEU A 81 -0.64 -9.88 -0.89
C LEU A 81 0.48 -10.66 -0.24
N HIS A 82 0.35 -11.01 1.05
CA HIS A 82 1.38 -11.75 1.78
C HIS A 82 1.72 -13.08 1.11
N LYS A 83 0.71 -13.86 0.73
CA LYS A 83 0.91 -15.12 0.01
C LYS A 83 1.34 -14.90 -1.43
N PHE A 84 0.74 -13.93 -2.12
CA PHE A 84 1.06 -13.62 -3.50
C PHE A 84 2.52 -13.16 -3.68
N MET A 85 3.04 -12.38 -2.74
CA MET A 85 4.43 -11.89 -2.72
C MET A 85 5.40 -12.88 -2.05
N ASN A 86 4.89 -13.90 -1.35
CA ASN A 86 5.69 -14.77 -0.45
C ASN A 86 6.46 -13.97 0.61
N TYR A 87 5.82 -12.94 1.18
CA TYR A 87 6.40 -12.07 2.20
C TYR A 87 5.51 -12.06 3.44
N ASN A 88 6.06 -12.49 4.58
CA ASN A 88 5.31 -12.65 5.84
C ASN A 88 5.46 -11.47 6.81
N GLY A 89 6.12 -10.40 6.40
CA GLY A 89 6.25 -9.19 7.21
C GLY A 89 5.11 -8.20 7.00
N PRO A 90 5.06 -7.12 7.79
CA PRO A 90 4.09 -6.05 7.65
C PRO A 90 4.01 -5.46 6.25
N MET A 91 2.80 -5.23 5.77
CA MET A 91 2.54 -4.61 4.46
C MET A 91 1.54 -3.47 4.58
N LEU A 92 1.81 -2.40 3.84
CA LEU A 92 0.92 -1.26 3.70
C LEU A 92 0.50 -1.09 2.24
N THR A 93 -0.80 -0.83 1.98
CA THR A 93 -1.28 -0.40 0.66
C THR A 93 -1.57 1.09 0.65
N ASP A 94 -1.19 1.76 -0.45
CA ASP A 94 -1.62 3.14 -0.70
C ASP A 94 -3.10 3.19 -1.15
N SER A 95 -3.67 4.39 -1.23
CA SER A 95 -5.07 4.57 -1.68
C SER A 95 -5.25 4.40 -3.20
N GLY A 96 -4.17 4.43 -3.99
CA GLY A 96 -4.21 4.48 -5.46
C GLY A 96 -4.58 5.83 -6.04
N GLY A 97 -5.07 6.78 -5.25
CA GLY A 97 -5.57 8.08 -5.71
C GLY A 97 -4.48 8.95 -6.33
N PHE A 98 -3.28 8.97 -5.76
CA PHE A 98 -2.16 9.76 -6.29
C PHE A 98 -1.77 9.32 -7.70
N GLN A 99 -1.72 8.01 -7.97
CA GLN A 99 -1.38 7.47 -9.28
C GLN A 99 -2.43 7.83 -10.32
N VAL A 100 -3.71 7.74 -9.99
CA VAL A 100 -4.81 8.18 -10.87
C VAL A 100 -4.68 9.68 -11.16
N PHE A 101 -4.31 10.47 -10.15
CA PHE A 101 -4.12 11.89 -10.31
C PHE A 101 -2.88 12.24 -11.15
N SER A 102 -1.74 11.58 -10.93
CA SER A 102 -0.45 11.91 -11.58
C SER A 102 -0.27 11.29 -12.96
N LEU A 103 -0.74 10.05 -13.17
CA LEU A 103 -0.51 9.29 -14.39
C LEU A 103 -1.60 9.48 -15.45
N GLY A 104 -2.77 9.98 -15.09
CA GLY A 104 -3.89 10.18 -16.00
C GLY A 104 -3.80 11.48 -16.80
N LYS A 105 -3.30 11.43 -18.04
CA LYS A 105 -3.37 12.59 -18.95
C LYS A 105 -4.81 12.98 -19.31
N THR A 106 -5.74 12.03 -19.28
CA THR A 106 -7.18 12.20 -19.55
C THR A 106 -7.98 11.65 -18.37
N ARG A 107 -8.16 12.48 -17.36
CA ARG A 107 -9.02 12.17 -16.22
C ARG A 107 -10.18 13.16 -16.13
N LYS A 108 -11.32 12.68 -15.69
CA LYS A 108 -12.46 13.49 -15.30
C LYS A 108 -12.76 13.25 -13.83
N ILE A 109 -12.64 14.28 -13.03
CA ILE A 109 -12.97 14.24 -11.60
C ILE A 109 -14.45 14.56 -11.46
N GLU A 110 -15.18 13.71 -10.75
CA GLU A 110 -16.60 13.83 -10.42
C GLU A 110 -16.73 13.71 -8.90
N GLU A 111 -17.89 14.08 -8.36
CA GLU A 111 -18.13 14.00 -6.91
C GLU A 111 -18.02 12.56 -6.39
N GLU A 112 -18.47 11.59 -7.18
CA GLU A 112 -18.48 10.17 -6.84
C GLU A 112 -17.13 9.48 -7.07
N GLY A 113 -16.16 10.13 -7.73
CA GLY A 113 -14.87 9.52 -8.03
C GLY A 113 -14.18 10.06 -9.27
N VAL A 114 -13.23 9.31 -9.79
CA VAL A 114 -12.41 9.72 -10.93
C VAL A 114 -12.51 8.74 -12.07
N LYS A 115 -12.92 9.24 -13.25
CA LYS A 115 -12.90 8.50 -14.51
C LYS A 115 -11.60 8.75 -15.24
N PHE A 116 -10.94 7.70 -15.69
CA PHE A 116 -9.64 7.80 -16.37
C PHE A 116 -9.42 6.65 -17.35
N LYS A 117 -8.34 6.72 -18.10
CA LYS A 117 -7.90 5.65 -19.02
C LYS A 117 -6.80 4.81 -18.38
N SER A 118 -6.96 3.48 -18.46
CA SER A 118 -5.91 2.54 -18.07
C SER A 118 -4.63 2.79 -18.87
N ILE A 119 -3.49 2.84 -18.17
CA ILE A 119 -2.17 2.99 -18.81
C ILE A 119 -1.71 1.71 -19.52
N ILE A 120 -2.39 0.58 -19.30
CA ILE A 120 -2.02 -0.73 -19.85
C ILE A 120 -2.67 -0.94 -21.22
N ASP A 121 -3.98 -0.73 -21.29
CA ASP A 121 -4.79 -1.09 -22.47
C ASP A 121 -5.70 0.06 -22.98
N GLY A 122 -5.68 1.21 -22.30
CA GLY A 122 -6.50 2.36 -22.65
C GLY A 122 -7.98 2.22 -22.31
N SER A 123 -8.41 1.15 -21.64
CA SER A 123 -9.79 0.96 -21.21
C SER A 123 -10.25 2.08 -20.28
N SER A 124 -11.56 2.37 -20.28
CA SER A 124 -12.13 3.39 -19.39
C SER A 124 -12.40 2.79 -18.03
N LEU A 125 -11.83 3.38 -16.98
CA LEU A 125 -11.96 2.95 -15.60
C LEU A 125 -12.56 4.07 -14.75
N PHE A 126 -13.21 3.66 -13.66
CA PHE A 126 -13.76 4.57 -12.67
C PHE A 126 -13.31 4.12 -11.27
N LEU A 127 -12.65 5.01 -10.54
CA LEU A 127 -12.22 4.78 -9.17
C LEU A 127 -13.03 5.68 -8.25
N SER A 128 -13.95 5.08 -7.48
CA SER A 128 -14.61 5.74 -6.36
C SER A 128 -13.87 5.47 -5.05
N PRO A 129 -14.13 6.21 -3.97
CA PRO A 129 -13.60 5.90 -2.63
C PRO A 129 -13.94 4.48 -2.19
N GLU A 130 -15.16 4.02 -2.42
CA GLU A 130 -15.62 2.67 -2.06
C GLU A 130 -14.87 1.61 -2.85
N LYS A 131 -14.66 1.83 -4.16
CA LYS A 131 -13.89 0.90 -5.01
C LYS A 131 -12.45 0.82 -4.57
N ALA A 132 -11.83 1.93 -4.16
CA ALA A 132 -10.47 1.94 -3.64
C ALA A 132 -10.35 1.09 -2.36
N ILE A 133 -11.30 1.20 -1.44
CA ILE A 133 -11.34 0.38 -0.22
C ILE A 133 -11.63 -1.09 -0.52
N GLU A 134 -12.55 -1.38 -1.45
CA GLU A 134 -12.82 -2.76 -1.90
C GLU A 134 -11.54 -3.43 -2.41
N ILE A 135 -10.81 -2.76 -3.29
CA ILE A 135 -9.54 -3.27 -3.84
C ILE A 135 -8.54 -3.54 -2.70
N GLN A 136 -8.33 -2.58 -1.79
CA GLN A 136 -7.40 -2.74 -0.68
C GLN A 136 -7.79 -3.89 0.26
N ASN A 137 -9.08 -4.08 0.52
CA ASN A 137 -9.59 -5.22 1.30
C ASN A 137 -9.29 -6.56 0.65
N LYS A 138 -9.44 -6.67 -0.68
CA LYS A 138 -9.08 -7.87 -1.45
C LYS A 138 -7.58 -8.12 -1.50
N LEU A 139 -6.77 -7.05 -1.55
CA LEU A 139 -5.32 -7.15 -1.44
C LEU A 139 -4.89 -7.68 -0.07
N GLY A 140 -5.60 -7.35 1.01
CA GLY A 140 -5.41 -7.92 2.33
C GLY A 140 -4.10 -7.53 3.00
N ALA A 141 -3.64 -6.28 2.84
CA ALA A 141 -2.51 -5.74 3.59
C ALA A 141 -2.86 -5.50 5.06
N ASP A 142 -1.85 -5.36 5.94
CA ASP A 142 -2.07 -5.05 7.35
C ASP A 142 -2.61 -3.64 7.56
N CYS A 143 -2.08 -2.70 6.80
CA CYS A 143 -2.42 -1.29 6.87
C CYS A 143 -2.80 -0.77 5.50
N LEU A 144 -3.81 0.08 5.46
CA LEU A 144 -4.17 0.82 4.26
C LEU A 144 -4.02 2.32 4.49
N LEU A 145 -3.51 3.02 3.51
CA LEU A 145 -3.47 4.47 3.50
C LEU A 145 -4.83 4.98 3.02
N TYR A 146 -5.62 5.50 3.96
CA TYR A 146 -6.98 5.96 3.69
C TYR A 146 -6.99 7.34 3.04
N THR A 147 -6.17 8.25 3.55
CA THR A 147 -6.02 9.61 3.01
C THR A 147 -4.55 9.95 2.83
N SER A 148 -4.23 10.60 1.72
CA SER A 148 -2.93 11.27 1.59
C SER A 148 -3.06 12.67 2.18
N PRO A 149 -2.13 13.10 3.05
CA PRO A 149 -2.10 14.50 3.47
C PRO A 149 -1.92 15.36 2.22
N SER A 150 -2.83 16.31 2.05
CA SER A 150 -2.68 17.34 1.01
C SER A 150 -1.51 18.23 1.40
N PRO A 151 -0.62 18.60 0.48
CA PRO A 151 0.41 19.58 0.76
C PRO A 151 -0.16 20.94 1.10
#